data_03cf303ba3334f6e7fdc03275ee415d2
#
_entry.id   03cf303ba3334f6e7fdc03275ee415d2
#
_cell.length_a   1.000
_cell.length_b   1.000
_cell.length_c   1.000
_cell.angle_alpha   90.00
_cell.angle_beta   90.00
_cell.angle_gamma   90.00
#
_symmetry.space_group_name_H-M   'P 1'
#
loop_
_entity.id
_entity.type
_entity.pdbx_description
1 polymer ?
#
loop_
_entity_poly.entity_id
_entity_poly.type
_entity_poly.pdbx_seq_one_letter_code
_entity_poly.pdbx_strand_id
1 'polypeptide(L)'
;VWNWGEVYIRLARSILRGGWDELSAAAAVNYWWGFASGAVDVQMLRALPDGPRELVRLLRAALTHGELAPFHRRITDQAGTVRNDGERWLPPEEILHMDWLCGNVRGSIPQYDALLPMAKPMVRLLGLYRDSLQPEKRGPLL
;
A
#
# COMPACT_ATOMS: atom_id res chain seq x y z
N VAL A 1 10.80 0.31 -7.58
CA VAL A 1 11.80 1.03 -6.76
C VAL A 1 11.15 2.20 -6.05
N TRP A 2 11.70 2.58 -4.90
CA TRP A 2 11.34 3.79 -4.17
C TRP A 2 12.19 4.97 -4.64
N ASN A 3 11.55 6.06 -5.01
CA ASN A 3 12.23 7.30 -5.36
C ASN A 3 12.31 8.22 -4.12
N TRP A 4 13.22 7.90 -3.21
CA TRP A 4 13.39 8.62 -1.95
C TRP A 4 13.70 10.10 -2.14
N GLY A 5 14.38 10.47 -3.23
CA GLY A 5 14.67 11.88 -3.53
C GLY A 5 13.41 12.72 -3.64
N GLU A 6 12.38 12.24 -4.34
CA GLU A 6 11.10 12.93 -4.46
C GLU A 6 10.38 13.02 -3.11
N VAL A 7 10.44 11.96 -2.31
CA VAL A 7 9.86 11.94 -0.96
C VAL A 7 10.48 13.01 -0.08
N TYR A 8 11.82 13.07 -0.02
CA TYR A 8 12.53 14.06 0.80
C TYR A 8 12.31 15.50 0.32
N ILE A 9 12.27 15.74 -0.98
CA ILE A 9 11.98 17.07 -1.54
C ILE A 9 10.59 17.54 -1.12
N ARG A 10 9.59 16.68 -1.18
CA ARG A 10 8.22 17.02 -0.76
C ARG A 10 8.13 17.30 0.73
N LEU A 11 8.78 16.47 1.56
CA LEU A 11 8.85 16.70 3.01
C LEU A 11 9.52 18.03 3.34
N ALA A 12 10.69 18.30 2.76
CA ALA A 12 11.41 19.55 2.97
C ALA A 12 10.56 20.78 2.57
N ARG A 13 9.88 20.71 1.41
CA ARG A 13 8.97 21.77 0.97
C ARG A 13 7.79 21.96 1.91
N SER A 14 7.24 20.89 2.48
CA SER A 14 6.15 20.96 3.46
C SER A 14 6.62 21.68 4.73
N ILE A 15 7.80 21.31 5.25
CA ILE A 15 8.40 21.95 6.42
C ILE A 15 8.63 23.45 6.18
N LEU A 16 9.23 23.81 5.06
CA LEU A 16 9.52 25.20 4.70
C LEU A 16 8.26 26.08 4.53
N ARG A 17 7.12 25.47 4.26
CA ARG A 17 5.81 26.13 4.15
C ARG A 17 5.04 26.18 5.48
N GLY A 18 5.64 25.75 6.59
CA GLY A 18 5.02 25.74 7.93
C GLY A 18 4.09 24.54 8.17
N GLY A 19 4.02 23.56 7.25
CA GLY A 19 3.16 22.38 7.41
C GLY A 19 3.62 21.40 8.48
N TRP A 20 4.76 21.64 9.13
CA TRP A 20 5.29 20.75 10.18
C TRP A 20 4.55 20.89 11.51
N ASP A 21 4.09 22.10 11.85
CA ASP A 21 3.41 22.36 13.12
C ASP A 21 2.05 21.69 13.20
N GLU A 22 1.35 21.55 12.07
CA GLU A 22 0.11 20.78 11.95
C GLU A 22 0.37 19.27 12.07
N LEU A 23 1.52 18.79 11.59
CA LEU A 23 1.92 17.38 11.62
C LEU A 23 2.51 16.97 12.97
N SER A 24 3.12 17.89 13.72
CA SER A 24 3.77 17.59 15.02
C SER A 24 2.76 17.29 16.14
N ALA A 25 1.52 17.70 16.00
CA ALA A 25 0.44 17.39 16.94
C ALA A 25 -0.15 15.97 16.74
N ALA A 26 0.11 15.32 15.60
CA ALA A 26 -0.36 13.98 15.30
C ALA A 26 0.75 12.96 15.48
N ALA A 27 0.47 11.90 16.22
CA ALA A 27 1.36 10.76 16.36
C ALA A 27 1.57 10.09 15.04
N ALA A 28 2.54 9.93 14.35
CA ALA A 28 2.85 9.21 13.10
C ALA A 28 1.99 9.59 11.90
N VAL A 29 2.58 10.20 10.89
CA VAL A 29 1.96 10.49 9.60
C VAL A 29 2.32 9.37 8.61
N ASN A 30 1.29 8.69 8.08
CA ASN A 30 1.46 7.72 7.01
C ASN A 30 1.26 8.41 5.66
N TYR A 31 2.27 8.34 4.80
CA TYR A 31 2.17 8.84 3.43
C TYR A 31 1.78 7.72 2.47
N TRP A 32 0.61 7.85 1.85
CA TRP A 32 0.13 6.92 0.83
C TRP A 32 0.44 7.47 -0.55
N TRP A 33 1.68 7.30 -0.99
CA TRP A 33 2.16 7.80 -2.27
C TRP A 33 2.45 6.67 -3.24
N GLY A 34 1.92 6.77 -4.45
CA GLY A 34 2.09 5.80 -5.52
C GLY A 34 2.79 6.38 -6.75
N PHE A 35 2.51 5.81 -7.90
CA PHE A 35 3.08 6.21 -9.19
C PHE A 35 2.80 7.67 -9.55
N ALA A 36 1.56 8.14 -9.34
CA ALA A 36 1.16 9.51 -9.64
C ALA A 36 1.97 10.56 -8.87
N SER A 37 2.45 10.22 -7.68
CA SER A 37 3.29 11.11 -6.87
C SER A 37 4.76 11.09 -7.28
N GLY A 38 5.18 10.11 -8.08
CA GLY A 38 6.59 9.86 -8.39
C GLY A 38 7.40 9.22 -7.26
N ALA A 39 6.77 8.90 -6.12
CA ALA A 39 7.45 8.26 -4.98
C ALA A 39 7.82 6.79 -5.26
N VAL A 40 7.07 6.15 -6.15
CA VAL A 40 7.29 4.77 -6.58
C VAL A 40 7.45 4.73 -8.09
N ASP A 41 8.38 3.93 -8.58
CA ASP A 41 8.58 3.74 -10.01
C ASP A 41 9.07 2.31 -10.33
N VAL A 42 9.06 1.96 -11.62
CA VAL A 42 9.56 0.69 -12.15
C VAL A 42 10.88 0.90 -12.86
N GLN A 43 11.89 0.11 -12.52
CA GLN A 43 13.13 0.03 -13.29
C GLN A 43 13.10 -1.21 -14.17
N MET A 44 13.42 -1.02 -15.45
CA MET A 44 13.52 -2.09 -16.43
C MET A 44 14.98 -2.41 -16.73
N LEU A 45 15.29 -3.68 -16.80
CA LEU A 45 16.60 -4.13 -17.26
C LEU A 45 16.84 -3.72 -18.72
N ARG A 46 18.09 -3.35 -19.05
CA ARG A 46 18.46 -2.98 -20.42
C ARG A 46 18.24 -4.11 -21.42
N ALA A 47 18.42 -5.36 -20.96
CA ALA A 47 18.24 -6.56 -21.76
C ALA A 47 16.78 -7.00 -21.95
N LEU A 48 15.80 -6.25 -21.40
CA LEU A 48 14.38 -6.58 -21.58
C LEU A 48 13.99 -6.41 -23.05
N PRO A 49 13.37 -7.44 -23.70
CA PRO A 49 12.88 -7.32 -25.09
C PRO A 49 11.89 -6.19 -25.27
N ASP A 50 11.75 -5.67 -26.49
CA ASP A 50 10.94 -4.47 -26.76
C ASP A 50 9.46 -4.65 -26.45
N GLY A 51 8.86 -5.81 -26.76
CA GLY A 51 7.44 -6.07 -26.46
C GLY A 51 7.11 -5.97 -24.97
N PRO A 52 7.76 -6.75 -24.09
CA PRO A 52 7.60 -6.61 -22.65
C PRO A 52 7.94 -5.20 -22.13
N ARG A 53 8.94 -4.54 -22.68
CA ARG A 53 9.32 -3.17 -22.32
C ARG A 53 8.18 -2.18 -22.61
N GLU A 54 7.57 -2.28 -23.76
CA GLU A 54 6.46 -1.42 -24.15
C GLU A 54 5.23 -1.68 -23.27
N LEU A 55 4.91 -2.94 -22.98
CA LEU A 55 3.84 -3.29 -22.06
C LEU A 55 4.05 -2.66 -20.67
N VAL A 56 5.27 -2.73 -20.12
CA VAL A 56 5.57 -2.10 -18.83
C VAL A 56 5.42 -0.58 -18.89
N ARG A 57 5.82 0.06 -20.00
CA ARG A 57 5.62 1.51 -20.19
C ARG A 57 4.14 1.89 -20.20
N LEU A 58 3.32 1.13 -20.94
CA LEU A 58 1.87 1.37 -21.01
C LEU A 58 1.21 1.20 -19.64
N LEU A 59 1.52 0.12 -18.93
CA LEU A 59 0.99 -0.12 -17.58
C LEU A 59 1.44 0.95 -16.59
N ARG A 60 2.70 1.38 -16.66
CA ARG A 60 3.23 2.47 -15.84
C ARG A 60 2.48 3.78 -16.11
N ALA A 61 2.26 4.12 -17.37
CA ALA A 61 1.50 5.32 -17.75
C ALA A 61 0.06 5.25 -17.21
N ALA A 62 -0.63 4.13 -17.42
CA ALA A 62 -1.99 3.93 -16.95
C ALA A 62 -2.10 4.04 -15.41
N LEU A 63 -1.15 3.49 -14.66
CA LEU A 63 -1.07 3.63 -13.19
C LEU A 63 -0.80 5.09 -12.77
N THR A 64 0.08 5.79 -13.48
CA THR A 64 0.44 7.18 -13.19
C THR A 64 -0.73 8.13 -13.41
N HIS A 65 -1.52 7.90 -14.46
CA HIS A 65 -2.69 8.73 -14.80
C HIS A 65 -3.98 8.28 -14.09
N GLY A 66 -3.94 7.21 -13.30
CA GLY A 66 -5.12 6.69 -12.61
C GLY A 66 -6.11 5.94 -13.49
N GLU A 67 -5.74 5.64 -14.73
CA GLU A 67 -6.55 4.84 -15.67
C GLU A 67 -6.59 3.35 -15.26
N LEU A 68 -5.55 2.90 -14.57
CA LEU A 68 -5.44 1.58 -13.98
C LEU A 68 -5.26 1.70 -12.47
N ALA A 69 -6.18 1.10 -11.74
CA ALA A 69 -6.07 0.97 -10.29
C ALA A 69 -6.20 -0.50 -9.90
N PRO A 70 -5.17 -1.11 -9.32
CA PRO A 70 -5.15 -2.55 -9.02
C PRO A 70 -6.31 -3.01 -8.15
N PHE A 71 -6.79 -2.14 -7.26
CA PHE A 71 -7.85 -2.45 -6.30
C PHE A 71 -9.23 -1.86 -6.67
N HIS A 72 -9.38 -1.30 -7.87
CA HIS A 72 -10.65 -0.75 -8.38
C HIS A 72 -11.32 -1.68 -9.39
N ARG A 73 -11.37 -2.97 -9.07
CA ARG A 73 -12.06 -3.99 -9.89
C ARG A 73 -12.77 -4.97 -8.97
N ARG A 74 -13.60 -5.83 -9.56
CA ARG A 74 -14.16 -6.95 -8.80
C ARG A 74 -13.03 -7.84 -8.31
N ILE A 75 -12.91 -7.96 -7.00
CA ILE A 75 -11.91 -8.78 -6.32
C ILE A 75 -12.63 -9.77 -5.43
N THR A 76 -12.28 -11.04 -5.57
CA THR A 76 -12.75 -12.12 -4.71
C THR A 76 -11.58 -12.67 -3.91
N ASP A 77 -11.82 -13.07 -2.67
CA ASP A 77 -10.84 -13.77 -1.86
C ASP A 77 -10.79 -15.27 -2.17
N GLN A 78 -9.92 -15.99 -1.49
CA GLN A 78 -9.73 -17.43 -1.64
C GLN A 78 -10.97 -18.27 -1.28
N ALA A 79 -11.88 -17.72 -0.46
CA ALA A 79 -13.15 -18.35 -0.10
C ALA A 79 -14.28 -18.03 -1.11
N GLY A 80 -13.98 -17.23 -2.15
CA GLY A 80 -14.98 -16.78 -3.14
C GLY A 80 -15.80 -15.59 -2.67
N THR A 81 -15.50 -14.99 -1.51
CA THR A 81 -16.20 -13.80 -1.02
C THR A 81 -15.79 -12.59 -1.84
N VAL A 82 -16.76 -11.81 -2.30
CA VAL A 82 -16.51 -10.56 -3.02
C VAL A 82 -16.03 -9.50 -2.00
N ARG A 83 -14.79 -9.06 -2.13
CA ARG A 83 -14.15 -8.04 -1.28
C ARG A 83 -14.24 -6.65 -1.87
N ASN A 84 -14.29 -6.55 -3.18
CA ASN A 84 -14.66 -5.37 -3.92
C ASN A 84 -15.48 -5.79 -5.13
N ASP A 85 -16.61 -5.13 -5.37
CA ASP A 85 -17.47 -5.36 -6.53
C ASP A 85 -17.00 -4.62 -7.79
N GLY A 86 -16.11 -3.63 -7.62
CA GLY A 86 -15.60 -2.77 -8.68
C GLY A 86 -16.30 -1.42 -8.78
N GLU A 87 -17.30 -1.15 -7.93
CA GLU A 87 -18.04 0.11 -7.93
C GLU A 87 -17.30 1.22 -7.15
N ARG A 88 -16.37 0.85 -6.29
CA ARG A 88 -15.62 1.78 -5.44
C ARG A 88 -14.12 1.52 -5.44
N TRP A 89 -13.36 2.56 -5.11
CA TRP A 89 -11.95 2.43 -4.76
C TRP A 89 -11.81 1.89 -3.34
N LEU A 90 -10.93 0.92 -3.15
CA LEU A 90 -10.55 0.52 -1.80
C LEU A 90 -9.67 1.63 -1.20
N PRO A 91 -10.06 2.18 -0.04
CA PRO A 91 -9.26 3.20 0.61
C PRO A 91 -7.93 2.62 1.13
N PRO A 92 -6.90 3.46 1.32
CA PRO A 92 -5.60 3.04 1.81
C PRO A 92 -5.66 2.21 3.10
N GLU A 93 -6.55 2.55 4.01
CA GLU A 93 -6.74 1.84 5.29
C GLU A 93 -7.20 0.40 5.07
N GLU A 94 -8.15 0.16 4.16
CA GLU A 94 -8.61 -1.19 3.84
C GLU A 94 -7.50 -2.00 3.17
N ILE A 95 -6.70 -1.38 2.29
CA ILE A 95 -5.57 -2.04 1.63
C ILE A 95 -4.48 -2.38 2.65
N LEU A 96 -4.15 -1.45 3.56
CA LEU A 96 -3.14 -1.64 4.59
C LEU A 96 -3.52 -2.76 5.58
N HIS A 97 -4.79 -2.84 5.94
CA HIS A 97 -5.31 -3.84 6.89
C HIS A 97 -5.90 -5.08 6.21
N MET A 98 -5.57 -5.31 4.94
CA MET A 98 -6.05 -6.47 4.19
C MET A 98 -5.59 -7.76 4.89
N ASP A 99 -6.54 -8.54 5.37
CA ASP A 99 -6.33 -9.77 6.12
C ASP A 99 -6.75 -11.03 5.33
N TRP A 100 -6.88 -10.89 4.03
CA TRP A 100 -7.26 -11.92 3.08
C TRP A 100 -6.36 -11.90 1.84
N LEU A 101 -6.31 -13.00 1.14
CA LEU A 101 -5.61 -13.13 -0.14
C LEU A 101 -6.61 -13.24 -1.27
N CYS A 102 -6.26 -12.67 -2.43
CA CYS A 102 -7.07 -12.81 -3.65
C CYS A 102 -7.20 -14.29 -4.06
N GLY A 103 -8.30 -14.65 -4.71
CA GLY A 103 -8.59 -16.02 -5.09
C GLY A 103 -7.56 -16.69 -6.01
N ASN A 104 -6.77 -15.89 -6.74
CA ASN A 104 -5.67 -16.36 -7.58
C ASN A 104 -4.32 -16.52 -6.85
N VAL A 105 -4.25 -16.14 -5.57
CA VAL A 105 -3.03 -16.26 -4.75
C VAL A 105 -3.08 -17.58 -3.99
N ARG A 106 -1.97 -18.32 -4.01
CA ARG A 106 -1.81 -19.54 -3.21
C ARG A 106 -1.03 -19.24 -1.95
N GLY A 107 -1.52 -19.71 -0.80
CA GLY A 107 -0.90 -19.52 0.50
C GLY A 107 -1.89 -19.12 1.58
N SER A 108 -1.39 -18.73 2.72
CA SER A 108 -2.18 -18.24 3.84
C SER A 108 -1.44 -17.09 4.53
N ILE A 109 -2.19 -16.17 5.09
CA ILE A 109 -1.64 -15.15 5.98
C ILE A 109 -1.44 -15.81 7.34
N PRO A 110 -0.21 -15.85 7.89
CA PRO A 110 0.05 -16.48 9.16
C PRO A 110 -0.68 -15.75 10.30
N GLN A 111 -1.16 -16.49 11.28
CA GLN A 111 -1.66 -15.93 12.54
C GLN A 111 -0.51 -15.25 13.29
N TYR A 112 -0.83 -14.25 14.12
CA TYR A 112 0.18 -13.52 14.88
C TYR A 112 1.10 -14.45 15.70
N ASP A 113 0.53 -15.49 16.31
CA ASP A 113 1.29 -16.44 17.13
C ASP A 113 2.25 -17.31 16.32
N ALA A 114 1.95 -17.53 15.05
CA ALA A 114 2.80 -18.27 14.11
C ALA A 114 3.97 -17.44 13.57
N LEU A 115 4.02 -16.13 13.85
CA LEU A 115 5.10 -15.25 13.43
C LEU A 115 6.38 -15.51 14.23
N LEU A 116 7.52 -15.33 13.56
CA LEU A 116 8.81 -15.35 14.25
C LEU A 116 8.85 -14.25 15.34
N PRO A 117 9.47 -14.52 16.51
CA PRO A 117 9.52 -13.56 17.61
C PRO A 117 10.04 -12.18 17.21
N MET A 118 11.02 -12.12 16.31
CA MET A 118 11.60 -10.87 15.81
C MET A 118 10.65 -10.04 14.92
N ALA A 119 9.66 -10.66 14.28
CA ALA A 119 8.68 -9.97 13.45
C ALA A 119 7.50 -9.41 14.25
N LYS A 120 7.18 -10.00 15.40
CA LYS A 120 6.02 -9.63 16.22
C LYS A 120 5.97 -8.15 16.63
N PRO A 121 7.07 -7.53 17.10
CA PRO A 121 7.06 -6.10 17.44
C PRO A 121 6.73 -5.19 16.26
N MET A 122 7.27 -5.50 15.08
CA MET A 122 7.03 -4.74 13.85
C MET A 122 5.57 -4.81 13.42
N VAL A 123 5.00 -6.02 13.40
CA VAL A 123 3.61 -6.25 13.02
C VAL A 123 2.63 -5.59 13.99
N ARG A 124 2.96 -5.56 15.29
CA ARG A 124 2.20 -4.81 16.30
C ARG A 124 2.25 -3.30 16.05
N LEU A 125 3.43 -2.77 15.80
CA LEU A 125 3.62 -1.34 15.54
C LEU A 125 2.80 -0.87 14.33
N LEU A 126 2.75 -1.69 13.28
CA LEU A 126 2.00 -1.40 12.05
C LEU A 126 0.50 -1.69 12.18
N GLY A 127 0.04 -2.32 13.25
CA GLY A 127 -1.36 -2.72 13.41
C GLY A 127 -1.83 -3.79 12.42
N LEU A 128 -0.92 -4.51 11.78
CA LEU A 128 -1.16 -5.47 10.71
C LEU A 128 -1.32 -6.91 11.24
N TYR A 129 -1.91 -7.11 12.39
CA TYR A 129 -2.13 -8.44 12.92
C TYR A 129 -3.61 -8.70 13.18
N ARG A 130 -4.03 -9.93 12.91
CA ARG A 130 -5.32 -10.42 13.37
C ARG A 130 -5.21 -10.71 14.86
N ASP A 131 -5.76 -9.86 15.68
CA ASP A 131 -6.11 -10.18 17.03
C ASP A 131 -7.64 -10.33 17.10
N SER A 132 -8.10 -11.56 17.13
CA SER A 132 -9.53 -11.87 17.26
C SER A 132 -10.09 -11.45 18.62
N LEU A 133 -9.24 -11.03 19.54
CA LEU A 133 -9.61 -10.77 20.92
C LEU A 133 -9.68 -9.28 21.29
N GLN A 134 -9.27 -8.33 20.42
CA GLN A 134 -9.34 -6.91 20.76
C GLN A 134 -9.65 -6.00 19.54
N PRO A 135 -10.91 -5.92 19.11
CA PRO A 135 -11.31 -4.96 18.07
C PRO A 135 -11.17 -3.49 18.52
N GLU A 136 -11.04 -3.22 19.81
CA GLU A 136 -11.09 -1.87 20.39
C GLU A 136 -9.76 -1.10 20.37
N LYS A 137 -8.65 -1.74 20.00
CA LYS A 137 -7.32 -1.08 19.96
C LYS A 137 -6.87 -0.59 18.59
N ARG A 138 -7.76 -0.54 17.62
CA ARG A 138 -7.50 0.16 16.37
C ARG A 138 -7.68 1.66 16.64
N GLY A 139 -6.62 2.33 17.07
CA GLY A 139 -6.61 3.77 17.07
C GLY A 139 -6.92 4.30 15.66
N PRO A 140 -7.59 5.45 15.53
CA PRO A 140 -7.85 6.02 14.22
C PRO A 140 -6.51 6.27 13.51
N LEU A 141 -6.39 5.74 12.30
CA LEU A 141 -5.38 6.18 11.36
C LEU A 141 -5.82 7.58 10.89
N LEU A 142 -5.10 8.57 11.31
CA LEU A 142 -5.26 9.95 10.85
C LEU A 142 -4.66 10.16 9.47
#